data_5574b22cc4d5231b1d4f5d9a9ac740a3
#
_entry.id   5574b22cc4d5231b1d4f5d9a9ac740a3
#
_cell.length_a   1.000
_cell.length_b   1.000
_cell.length_c   1.000
_cell.angle_alpha   90.00
_cell.angle_beta   90.00
_cell.angle_gamma   90.00
#
_symmetry.space_group_name_H-M   'P 1'
#
loop_
_entity.id
_entity.type
_entity.pdbx_description
1 polymer ?
#
loop_
_entity_poly.entity_id
_entity_poly.type
_entity_poly.pdbx_seq_one_letter_code
_entity_poly.pdbx_strand_id
1 'polypeptide(L)'
;MGKKTMNRGPKPVFAIFLGLLAASLVNLAAGAQTEAPATPAAQAAYQPKFRGDPAKSEAEYLTLGYLRTVTRAEKVYFKRHNQYAPSLLTLAGTASFTRRMAHDTQRGDYTIHYRAKKDGYALSAVPQQYGPDHRAFYADEDGKLRVEEDKPAGPKSPLLK
;
A
#
# COMPACT_ATOMS: atom_id res chain seq x y z
N MET A 1 -26.83 45.39 23.78
CA MET A 1 -27.43 46.04 22.59
C MET A 1 -26.49 45.86 21.43
N GLY A 2 -26.81 45.03 20.44
CA GLY A 2 -25.95 44.76 19.28
C GLY A 2 -26.72 43.89 18.29
N LYS A 3 -27.12 44.46 17.19
CA LYS A 3 -28.14 43.98 16.23
C LYS A 3 -27.72 42.78 15.42
N LYS A 4 -28.63 41.81 15.36
CA LYS A 4 -28.66 40.65 14.49
C LYS A 4 -29.07 41.09 13.08
N THR A 5 -28.18 40.98 12.09
CA THR A 5 -28.51 41.17 10.67
C THR A 5 -28.76 39.83 10.00
N MET A 6 -30.01 39.65 9.62
CA MET A 6 -30.54 38.51 8.87
C MET A 6 -30.36 38.81 7.37
N ASN A 7 -29.53 38.01 6.68
CA ASN A 7 -29.36 38.11 5.23
C ASN A 7 -30.32 37.13 4.54
N ARG A 8 -31.27 37.67 3.77
CA ARG A 8 -32.24 36.93 2.98
C ARG A 8 -31.65 36.73 1.56
N GLY A 9 -31.44 35.50 1.15
CA GLY A 9 -31.09 35.14 -0.22
C GLY A 9 -32.27 35.24 -1.21
N PRO A 10 -31.99 35.45 -2.50
CA PRO A 10 -33.01 35.63 -3.51
C PRO A 10 -33.66 34.32 -3.97
N LYS A 11 -34.97 34.43 -4.26
CA LYS A 11 -35.84 33.35 -4.74
C LYS A 11 -35.63 33.09 -6.22
N PRO A 12 -35.71 31.82 -6.72
CA PRO A 12 -35.65 31.54 -8.13
C PRO A 12 -36.97 31.89 -8.83
N VAL A 13 -36.86 32.57 -9.95
CA VAL A 13 -37.95 32.89 -10.88
C VAL A 13 -38.16 31.69 -11.82
N PHE A 14 -39.39 31.16 -11.78
CA PHE A 14 -39.87 30.16 -12.76
C PHE A 14 -40.11 30.84 -14.08
N ALA A 15 -39.45 30.45 -15.15
CA ALA A 15 -39.81 30.75 -16.53
C ALA A 15 -40.37 29.49 -17.19
N ILE A 16 -41.65 29.51 -17.41
CA ILE A 16 -42.39 28.51 -18.21
C ILE A 16 -42.18 28.84 -19.69
N PHE A 17 -41.51 27.96 -20.42
CA PHE A 17 -41.52 27.97 -21.88
C PHE A 17 -42.37 26.80 -22.42
N LEU A 18 -43.51 27.18 -22.96
CA LEU A 18 -44.39 26.30 -23.74
C LEU A 18 -43.97 26.44 -25.20
N GLY A 19 -43.56 25.35 -25.86
CA GLY A 19 -43.16 25.40 -27.28
C GLY A 19 -43.11 24.03 -27.95
N LEU A 20 -44.22 23.71 -28.56
CA LEU A 20 -44.48 22.99 -29.81
C LEU A 20 -43.75 21.68 -30.19
N LEU A 21 -44.60 20.72 -30.31
CA LEU A 21 -44.57 19.41 -30.97
C LEU A 21 -43.88 19.39 -32.36
N ALA A 22 -42.90 18.52 -32.54
CA ALA A 22 -42.56 17.94 -33.84
C ALA A 22 -42.17 16.47 -33.66
N ALA A 23 -43.02 15.58 -34.10
CA ALA A 23 -42.80 14.15 -34.11
C ALA A 23 -41.80 13.80 -35.23
N SER A 24 -40.65 13.26 -34.83
CA SER A 24 -39.74 12.54 -35.73
C SER A 24 -39.50 11.16 -35.14
N LEU A 25 -40.17 10.16 -35.72
CA LEU A 25 -39.91 8.74 -35.50
C LEU A 25 -38.56 8.41 -36.13
N VAL A 26 -37.50 8.43 -35.32
CA VAL A 26 -36.22 7.78 -35.63
C VAL A 26 -36.19 6.48 -34.84
N ASN A 27 -36.37 5.39 -35.57
CA ASN A 27 -36.18 4.04 -35.11
C ASN A 27 -34.68 3.85 -34.78
N LEU A 28 -34.28 4.09 -33.52
CA LEU A 28 -32.95 3.77 -33.06
C LEU A 28 -32.98 2.35 -32.50
N ALA A 29 -32.58 1.40 -33.36
CA ALA A 29 -32.25 0.05 -32.90
C ALA A 29 -31.13 0.18 -31.84
N ALA A 30 -31.49 0.15 -30.56
CA ALA A 30 -30.54 0.00 -29.47
C ALA A 30 -29.94 -1.40 -29.59
N GLY A 31 -28.78 -1.47 -30.26
CA GLY A 31 -27.88 -2.60 -30.13
C GLY A 31 -27.40 -2.63 -28.68
N ALA A 32 -27.96 -3.53 -27.90
CA ALA A 32 -27.41 -3.88 -26.61
C ALA A 32 -26.00 -4.45 -26.89
N GLN A 33 -24.99 -3.60 -26.78
CA GLN A 33 -23.61 -4.06 -26.60
C GLN A 33 -23.56 -4.71 -25.23
N THR A 34 -23.71 -6.03 -25.21
CA THR A 34 -23.32 -6.84 -24.07
C THR A 34 -21.81 -6.65 -23.95
N GLU A 35 -21.37 -5.74 -23.06
CA GLU A 35 -19.97 -5.71 -22.65
C GLU A 35 -19.64 -7.10 -22.11
N ALA A 36 -18.87 -7.86 -22.89
CA ALA A 36 -18.26 -9.07 -22.42
C ALA A 36 -17.47 -8.71 -21.15
N PRO A 37 -17.59 -9.49 -20.05
CA PRO A 37 -16.80 -9.23 -18.85
C PRO A 37 -15.34 -9.16 -19.27
N ALA A 38 -14.68 -8.02 -19.02
CA ALA A 38 -13.27 -7.84 -19.29
C ALA A 38 -12.53 -8.99 -18.60
N THR A 39 -12.00 -9.91 -19.38
CA THR A 39 -11.11 -10.96 -18.90
C THR A 39 -10.00 -10.23 -18.13
N PRO A 40 -9.71 -10.58 -16.84
CA PRO A 40 -8.63 -9.96 -16.13
C PRO A 40 -7.37 -10.09 -16.99
N ALA A 41 -6.80 -8.95 -17.40
CA ALA A 41 -5.57 -8.95 -18.17
C ALA A 41 -4.58 -9.83 -17.40
N ALA A 42 -4.14 -10.92 -18.03
CA ALA A 42 -3.18 -11.83 -17.45
C ALA A 42 -1.99 -10.98 -17.00
N GLN A 43 -1.83 -10.84 -15.68
CA GLN A 43 -0.73 -10.04 -15.11
C GLN A 43 0.55 -10.63 -15.69
N ALA A 44 1.30 -9.80 -16.40
CA ALA A 44 2.56 -10.23 -16.99
C ALA A 44 3.41 -10.87 -15.89
N ALA A 45 3.87 -12.11 -16.12
CA ALA A 45 4.64 -12.83 -15.12
C ALA A 45 5.82 -11.97 -14.63
N TYR A 46 6.00 -11.89 -13.31
CA TYR A 46 7.08 -11.11 -12.71
C TYR A 46 8.43 -11.53 -13.29
N GLN A 47 9.21 -10.55 -13.72
CA GLN A 47 10.57 -10.77 -14.20
C GLN A 47 11.55 -10.45 -13.06
N PRO A 48 12.35 -11.43 -12.59
CA PRO A 48 13.36 -11.20 -11.56
C PRO A 48 14.29 -10.03 -11.93
N LYS A 49 14.52 -9.10 -11.01
CA LYS A 49 15.34 -7.91 -11.26
C LYS A 49 16.85 -8.20 -11.26
N PHE A 50 17.25 -9.30 -10.65
CA PHE A 50 18.63 -9.77 -10.61
C PHE A 50 18.67 -11.28 -10.39
N ARG A 51 19.86 -11.88 -10.64
CA ARG A 51 20.06 -13.32 -10.41
C ARG A 51 19.89 -13.66 -8.92
N GLY A 52 18.99 -14.60 -8.61
CA GLY A 52 18.68 -14.99 -7.22
C GLY A 52 17.72 -14.02 -6.52
N ASP A 53 16.96 -13.23 -7.27
CA ASP A 53 15.87 -12.42 -6.72
C ASP A 53 14.80 -13.36 -6.14
N PRO A 54 14.52 -13.29 -4.81
CA PRO A 54 13.55 -14.16 -4.17
C PRO A 54 12.11 -13.68 -4.32
N ALA A 55 11.88 -12.50 -4.91
CA ALA A 55 10.55 -11.96 -5.11
C ALA A 55 9.79 -12.76 -6.18
N LYS A 56 8.49 -12.91 -5.98
CA LYS A 56 7.57 -13.56 -6.93
C LYS A 56 6.65 -12.55 -7.63
N SER A 57 6.66 -11.27 -7.15
CA SER A 57 5.92 -10.16 -7.75
C SER A 57 6.67 -8.84 -7.56
N GLU A 58 6.26 -7.80 -8.31
CA GLU A 58 6.79 -6.45 -8.14
C GLU A 58 6.50 -5.90 -6.74
N ALA A 59 5.32 -6.19 -6.19
CA ALA A 59 4.93 -5.80 -4.84
C ALA A 59 5.85 -6.44 -3.79
N GLU A 60 6.18 -7.74 -3.93
CA GLU A 60 7.17 -8.42 -3.08
C GLU A 60 8.56 -7.80 -3.22
N TYR A 61 9.00 -7.53 -4.44
CA TYR A 61 10.31 -6.92 -4.69
C TYR A 61 10.47 -5.58 -3.95
N LEU A 62 9.50 -4.69 -4.09
CA LEU A 62 9.49 -3.40 -3.42
C LEU A 62 9.43 -3.53 -1.89
N THR A 63 8.62 -4.46 -1.40
CA THR A 63 8.47 -4.76 0.02
C THR A 63 9.76 -5.32 0.62
N LEU A 64 10.39 -6.29 -0.04
CA LEU A 64 11.68 -6.85 0.39
C LEU A 64 12.79 -5.79 0.39
N GLY A 65 12.80 -4.89 -0.60
CA GLY A 65 13.70 -3.74 -0.63
C GLY A 65 13.54 -2.84 0.59
N TYR A 66 12.29 -2.56 0.97
CA TYR A 66 11.99 -1.79 2.18
C TYR A 66 12.45 -2.49 3.45
N LEU A 67 12.11 -3.78 3.65
CA LEU A 67 12.52 -4.55 4.83
C LEU A 67 14.04 -4.60 4.98
N ARG A 68 14.78 -4.82 3.88
CA ARG A 68 16.25 -4.79 3.88
C ARG A 68 16.80 -3.43 4.27
N THR A 69 16.15 -2.34 3.83
CA THR A 69 16.57 -0.98 4.18
C THR A 69 16.37 -0.69 5.66
N VAL A 70 15.21 -1.07 6.24
CA VAL A 70 14.95 -0.94 7.68
C VAL A 70 15.96 -1.78 8.49
N THR A 71 16.16 -3.04 8.14
CA THR A 71 17.12 -3.93 8.82
C THR A 71 18.56 -3.35 8.80
N ARG A 72 18.96 -2.74 7.67
CA ARG A 72 20.25 -2.05 7.57
C ARG A 72 20.31 -0.81 8.47
N ALA A 73 19.26 -0.01 8.49
CA ALA A 73 19.15 1.17 9.33
C ALA A 73 19.21 0.80 10.82
N GLU A 74 18.53 -0.28 11.23
CA GLU A 74 18.61 -0.82 12.60
C GLU A 74 20.03 -1.24 12.99
N LYS A 75 20.74 -1.94 12.11
CA LYS A 75 22.16 -2.31 12.37
C LYS A 75 23.04 -1.08 12.57
N VAL A 76 22.84 -0.01 11.78
CA VAL A 76 23.61 1.23 11.91
C VAL A 76 23.20 1.98 13.19
N TYR A 77 21.92 2.02 13.50
CA TYR A 77 21.40 2.65 14.71
C TYR A 77 21.94 1.95 15.97
N PHE A 78 21.85 0.62 16.01
CA PHE A 78 22.38 -0.19 17.12
C PHE A 78 23.88 0.05 17.37
N LYS A 79 24.68 0.09 16.30
CA LYS A 79 26.12 0.38 16.42
C LYS A 79 26.43 1.74 17.06
N ARG A 80 25.54 2.72 16.90
CA ARG A 80 25.73 4.08 17.42
C ARG A 80 25.19 4.26 18.83
N HIS A 81 24.11 3.56 19.17
CA HIS A 81 23.32 3.81 20.37
C HIS A 81 23.32 2.64 21.35
N ASN A 82 23.87 1.48 20.97
CA ASN A 82 23.84 0.20 21.70
C ASN A 82 22.40 -0.23 22.10
N GLN A 83 21.43 0.17 21.30
CA GLN A 83 20.00 -0.18 21.43
C GLN A 83 19.33 -0.11 20.08
N TYR A 84 18.23 -0.85 19.91
CA TYR A 84 17.39 -0.77 18.72
C TYR A 84 16.49 0.46 18.76
N ALA A 85 16.07 0.94 17.60
CA ALA A 85 15.24 2.13 17.51
C ALA A 85 13.85 1.89 18.13
N PRO A 86 13.29 2.86 18.89
CA PRO A 86 11.95 2.73 19.45
C PRO A 86 10.84 2.86 18.40
N SER A 87 11.15 3.39 17.19
CA SER A 87 10.19 3.56 16.11
C SER A 87 10.89 3.73 14.77
N LEU A 88 10.15 3.52 13.66
CA LEU A 88 10.64 3.82 12.31
C LEU A 88 11.03 5.29 12.14
N LEU A 89 10.33 6.22 12.79
CA LEU A 89 10.67 7.65 12.75
C LEU A 89 12.05 7.94 13.33
N THR A 90 12.45 7.21 14.36
CA THR A 90 13.78 7.34 14.98
C THR A 90 14.88 6.88 14.02
N LEU A 91 14.59 5.95 13.13
CA LEU A 91 15.53 5.48 12.10
C LEU A 91 15.70 6.47 10.95
N ALA A 92 14.81 7.46 10.80
CA ALA A 92 14.86 8.40 9.68
C ALA A 92 16.19 9.17 9.65
N GLY A 93 16.87 9.17 8.51
CA GLY A 93 18.21 9.72 8.34
C GLY A 93 19.35 8.73 8.65
N THR A 94 19.03 7.50 9.05
CA THR A 94 20.01 6.44 9.29
C THR A 94 20.16 5.57 8.05
N ALA A 95 21.38 5.38 7.58
CA ALA A 95 21.68 4.71 6.31
C ALA A 95 20.85 5.35 5.17
N SER A 96 20.18 4.56 4.34
CA SER A 96 19.31 5.06 3.25
C SER A 96 17.84 5.16 3.65
N PHE A 97 17.52 5.09 4.96
CA PHE A 97 16.14 5.12 5.45
C PHE A 97 15.67 6.57 5.63
N THR A 98 14.74 7.01 4.79
CA THR A 98 14.27 8.40 4.77
C THR A 98 13.08 8.63 5.69
N ARG A 99 12.82 9.91 6.05
CA ARG A 99 11.62 10.30 6.81
C ARG A 99 10.33 9.90 6.08
N ARG A 100 10.28 10.04 4.75
CA ARG A 100 9.13 9.60 3.95
C ARG A 100 8.88 8.09 4.09
N MET A 101 9.93 7.27 4.08
CA MET A 101 9.80 5.83 4.29
C MET A 101 9.28 5.48 5.70
N ALA A 102 9.63 6.29 6.70
CA ALA A 102 9.18 6.08 8.07
C ALA A 102 7.68 6.40 8.29
N HIS A 103 7.15 7.37 7.57
CA HIS A 103 5.74 7.76 7.65
C HIS A 103 4.82 6.87 6.83
N ASP A 104 5.29 6.42 5.68
CA ASP A 104 4.51 5.59 4.78
C ASP A 104 4.74 4.12 5.11
N THR A 105 3.75 3.48 5.73
CA THR A 105 3.78 2.05 6.09
C THR A 105 3.06 1.16 5.08
N GLN A 106 2.52 1.74 4.01
CA GLN A 106 1.96 0.99 2.89
C GLN A 106 3.02 0.81 1.79
N ARG A 107 3.09 -0.39 1.21
CA ARG A 107 3.97 -0.72 0.08
C ARG A 107 3.19 -1.53 -0.95
N GLY A 108 2.51 -0.81 -1.85
CA GLY A 108 1.54 -1.45 -2.72
C GLY A 108 0.39 -2.03 -1.89
N ASP A 109 0.18 -3.31 -2.00
CA ASP A 109 -0.81 -4.08 -1.25
C ASP A 109 -0.31 -4.62 0.10
N TYR A 110 0.93 -4.26 0.52
CA TYR A 110 1.50 -4.65 1.80
C TYR A 110 1.33 -3.59 2.87
N THR A 111 0.96 -4.02 4.08
CA THR A 111 1.04 -3.20 5.30
C THR A 111 2.28 -3.59 6.10
N ILE A 112 3.09 -2.59 6.44
CA ILE A 112 4.30 -2.75 7.23
C ILE A 112 3.98 -2.49 8.70
N HIS A 113 4.36 -3.43 9.57
CA HIS A 113 4.29 -3.28 11.02
C HIS A 113 5.69 -3.31 11.61
N TYR A 114 5.99 -2.32 12.43
CA TYR A 114 7.22 -2.25 13.21
C TYR A 114 6.87 -2.23 14.70
N ARG A 115 7.55 -3.04 15.49
CA ARG A 115 7.41 -3.08 16.94
C ARG A 115 8.77 -3.19 17.61
N ALA A 116 9.14 -2.17 18.40
CA ALA A 116 10.31 -2.25 19.28
C ALA A 116 10.07 -3.31 20.36
N LYS A 117 11.13 -4.02 20.74
CA LYS A 117 11.24 -4.95 21.86
C LYS A 117 12.34 -4.48 22.79
N LYS A 118 12.41 -5.04 24.00
CA LYS A 118 13.46 -4.69 24.98
C LYS A 118 14.87 -4.82 24.40
N ASP A 119 15.15 -5.96 23.76
CA ASP A 119 16.49 -6.31 23.26
C ASP A 119 16.48 -6.55 21.74
N GLY A 120 15.55 -5.94 21.00
CA GLY A 120 15.40 -6.16 19.57
C GLY A 120 14.25 -5.39 18.96
N TYR A 121 13.81 -5.85 17.81
CA TYR A 121 12.63 -5.34 17.12
C TYR A 121 11.88 -6.49 16.41
N ALA A 122 10.67 -6.22 15.96
CA ALA A 122 9.93 -7.06 15.03
C ALA A 122 9.45 -6.18 13.86
N LEU A 123 9.74 -6.59 12.67
CA LEU A 123 9.35 -5.95 11.42
C LEU A 123 8.61 -6.97 10.57
N SER A 124 7.36 -6.72 10.25
CA SER A 124 6.57 -7.61 9.38
C SER A 124 5.92 -6.85 8.23
N ALA A 125 5.78 -7.54 7.12
CA ALA A 125 5.03 -7.08 5.97
C ALA A 125 3.92 -8.09 5.69
N VAL A 126 2.68 -7.64 5.73
CA VAL A 126 1.49 -8.46 5.58
C VAL A 126 0.75 -8.01 4.32
N PRO A 127 0.52 -8.90 3.35
CA PRO A 127 -0.24 -8.57 2.16
C PRO A 127 -1.73 -8.42 2.50
N GLN A 128 -2.48 -7.66 1.71
CA GLN A 128 -3.95 -7.56 1.83
C GLN A 128 -4.62 -8.91 1.53
N GLN A 129 -4.05 -9.67 0.61
CA GLN A 129 -4.47 -11.02 0.26
C GLN A 129 -3.24 -11.91 0.14
N TYR A 130 -3.29 -13.09 0.76
CA TYR A 130 -2.23 -14.09 0.67
C TYR A 130 -2.31 -14.85 -0.65
N GLY A 131 -1.15 -15.21 -1.18
CA GLY A 131 -1.04 -15.97 -2.41
C GLY A 131 0.40 -16.36 -2.72
N PRO A 132 0.61 -17.16 -3.78
CA PRO A 132 1.94 -17.64 -4.15
C PRO A 132 2.92 -16.53 -4.56
N ASP A 133 2.40 -15.36 -4.96
CA ASP A 133 3.11 -14.14 -5.36
C ASP A 133 2.85 -12.95 -4.41
N HIS A 134 2.15 -13.19 -3.29
CA HIS A 134 1.82 -12.23 -2.24
C HIS A 134 2.03 -12.87 -0.85
N ARG A 135 3.28 -13.22 -0.56
CA ARG A 135 3.70 -13.87 0.68
C ARG A 135 3.92 -12.85 1.79
N ALA A 136 3.66 -13.24 3.06
CA ALA A 136 4.04 -12.43 4.21
C ALA A 136 5.54 -12.54 4.51
N PHE A 137 6.12 -11.47 5.02
CA PHE A 137 7.54 -11.41 5.39
C PHE A 137 7.74 -10.93 6.82
N TYR A 138 8.84 -11.39 7.41
CA TYR A 138 9.24 -11.02 8.76
C TYR A 138 10.76 -10.85 8.85
N ALA A 139 11.20 -9.90 9.66
CA ALA A 139 12.58 -9.72 10.07
C ALA A 139 12.66 -9.25 11.52
N ASP A 140 13.75 -9.55 12.18
CA ASP A 140 14.06 -9.11 13.53
C ASP A 140 15.56 -8.81 13.70
N GLU A 141 16.02 -8.75 14.93
CA GLU A 141 17.40 -8.43 15.31
C GLU A 141 18.44 -9.38 14.70
N ASP A 142 18.07 -10.61 14.31
CA ASP A 142 18.98 -11.54 13.62
C ASP A 142 19.29 -11.07 12.18
N GLY A 143 18.49 -10.16 11.67
CA GLY A 143 18.67 -9.55 10.36
C GLY A 143 18.38 -10.46 9.18
N LYS A 144 17.73 -11.60 9.42
CA LYS A 144 17.32 -12.56 8.39
C LYS A 144 15.89 -12.31 7.99
N LEU A 145 15.60 -12.48 6.71
CA LEU A 145 14.23 -12.43 6.20
C LEU A 145 13.59 -13.81 6.25
N ARG A 146 12.36 -13.86 6.74
CA ARG A 146 11.54 -15.07 6.83
C ARG A 146 10.26 -14.86 6.02
N VAL A 147 9.64 -15.94 5.60
CA VAL A 147 8.51 -15.93 4.68
C VAL A 147 7.44 -16.94 5.07
N GLU A 148 6.17 -16.60 4.82
CA GLU A 148 4.99 -17.47 4.89
C GLU A 148 4.09 -17.19 3.69
N GLU A 149 3.41 -18.23 3.17
CA GLU A 149 2.60 -18.08 1.94
C GLU A 149 1.12 -17.80 2.24
N ASP A 150 0.60 -18.27 3.38
CA ASP A 150 -0.83 -18.34 3.70
C ASP A 150 -1.23 -17.68 5.03
N LYS A 151 -0.25 -17.16 5.77
CA LYS A 151 -0.44 -16.56 7.10
C LYS A 151 0.64 -15.52 7.41
N PRO A 152 0.47 -14.72 8.47
CA PRO A 152 1.52 -13.80 8.90
C PRO A 152 2.83 -14.53 9.22
N ALA A 153 3.94 -14.01 8.67
CA ALA A 153 5.27 -14.51 8.99
C ALA A 153 5.71 -14.07 10.40
N GLY A 154 6.52 -14.88 11.05
CA GLY A 154 7.03 -14.65 12.40
C GLY A 154 8.44 -15.20 12.62
N PRO A 155 8.94 -15.15 13.88
CA PRO A 155 10.33 -15.52 14.20
C PRO A 155 10.65 -17.02 13.98
N LYS A 156 9.63 -17.87 13.86
CA LYS A 156 9.77 -19.32 13.60
C LYS A 156 9.50 -19.69 12.14
N SER A 157 9.14 -18.73 11.31
CA SER A 157 8.87 -18.98 9.89
C SER A 157 10.14 -19.35 9.12
N PRO A 158 10.01 -20.06 8.00
CA PRO A 158 11.13 -20.43 7.14
C PRO A 158 11.94 -19.23 6.68
N LEU A 159 13.24 -19.40 6.50
CA LEU A 159 14.10 -18.38 5.91
C LEU A 159 13.75 -18.19 4.44
N LEU A 160 13.70 -16.94 4.01
CA LEU A 160 13.62 -16.57 2.59
C LEU A 160 14.93 -16.98 1.91
N LYS A 161 14.83 -17.80 0.87
CA LYS A 161 15.95 -18.32 0.06
C LYS A 161 16.07 -17.56 -1.24
#